data_e0adf343348a46bb62e165453bd20add
#
_entry.id   e0adf343348a46bb62e165453bd20add
#
_cell.length_a   1.000
_cell.length_b   1.000
_cell.length_c   1.000
_cell.angle_alpha   90.00
_cell.angle_beta   90.00
_cell.angle_gamma   90.00
#
_symmetry.space_group_name_H-M   'P 1'
#
loop_
_entity.id
_entity.type
_entity.pdbx_description
1 polymer ?
#
loop_
_entity_poly.entity_id
_entity_poly.type
_entity_poly.pdbx_seq_one_letter_code
_entity_poly.pdbx_strand_id
1 'polypeptide(L)'
;VQRVGPSTGMPTRTQQCDIKSCAYASHGDTMHVLLCPADPADCFYMAVQAFDLAERLQTPIMVLSDLDIGMNDWMVPELEWDENYIPDRGKVLNAEELEEMENFYRYLDVDGDGIPYRSLPGVHPKGAYFTRGSGHTT
;
A
#
# COMPACT_ATOMS: atom_id res chain seq x y z
N VAL A 1 13.68 -6.66 -2.71
CA VAL A 1 15.12 -6.46 -2.93
C VAL A 1 15.43 -6.66 -4.41
N GLN A 2 15.94 -5.62 -5.06
CA GLN A 2 16.20 -5.65 -6.50
C GLN A 2 17.49 -6.42 -6.83
N ARG A 3 17.39 -7.32 -7.80
CA ARG A 3 18.50 -8.09 -8.35
C ARG A 3 18.27 -8.40 -9.82
N VAL A 4 19.30 -8.83 -10.55
CA VAL A 4 19.17 -9.30 -11.93
C VAL A 4 18.36 -10.60 -11.98
N GLY A 5 17.31 -10.62 -12.81
CA GLY A 5 16.54 -11.83 -13.06
C GLY A 5 17.28 -12.93 -13.84
N PRO A 6 16.60 -14.08 -14.07
CA PRO A 6 15.23 -14.39 -13.73
C PRO A 6 14.98 -14.86 -12.29
N SER A 7 15.91 -15.53 -11.65
CA SER A 7 15.72 -16.06 -10.31
C SER A 7 16.53 -15.27 -9.27
N THR A 8 17.68 -15.81 -8.92
CA THR A 8 18.60 -15.15 -7.99
C THR A 8 19.35 -14.01 -8.69
N GLY A 9 19.39 -14.04 -10.02
CA GLY A 9 20.11 -13.08 -10.82
C GLY A 9 21.60 -13.10 -10.57
N MET A 10 22.20 -11.93 -10.36
CA MET A 10 23.58 -11.79 -9.92
C MET A 10 23.63 -11.71 -8.40
N PRO A 11 23.93 -12.79 -7.68
CA PRO A 11 24.01 -12.80 -6.22
C PRO A 11 24.99 -11.73 -5.74
N THR A 12 24.64 -11.04 -4.63
CA THR A 12 25.47 -9.99 -4.03
C THR A 12 25.76 -8.78 -4.94
N ARG A 13 24.94 -8.57 -5.99
CA ARG A 13 25.05 -7.41 -6.87
C ARG A 13 23.73 -6.66 -6.93
N THR A 14 23.81 -5.35 -6.84
CA THR A 14 22.67 -4.45 -7.03
C THR A 14 22.33 -4.32 -8.51
N GLN A 15 21.05 -4.36 -8.83
CA GLN A 15 20.55 -4.03 -10.15
C GLN A 15 19.08 -3.61 -10.08
N GLN A 16 18.71 -2.65 -10.91
CA GLN A 16 17.36 -2.12 -11.02
C GLN A 16 16.64 -2.72 -12.23
N CYS A 17 16.28 -3.98 -12.18
CA CYS A 17 15.63 -4.67 -13.29
C CYS A 17 14.15 -4.99 -13.07
N ASP A 18 13.66 -4.89 -11.84
CA ASP A 18 12.31 -5.33 -11.47
C ASP A 18 11.27 -4.20 -11.48
N ILE A 19 11.65 -2.98 -11.87
CA ILE A 19 10.77 -1.81 -11.84
C ILE A 19 9.49 -2.05 -12.64
N LYS A 20 9.62 -2.51 -13.89
CA LYS A 20 8.44 -2.80 -14.72
C LYS A 20 7.60 -3.95 -14.17
N SER A 21 8.26 -5.01 -13.71
CA SER A 21 7.57 -6.16 -13.11
C SER A 21 6.77 -5.77 -11.87
N CYS A 22 7.32 -4.90 -11.04
CA CYS A 22 6.64 -4.39 -9.86
C CYS A 22 5.53 -3.39 -10.21
N ALA A 23 5.81 -2.48 -11.14
CA ALA A 23 4.83 -1.46 -11.53
C ALA A 23 3.56 -2.07 -12.13
N TYR A 24 3.69 -3.14 -12.90
CA TYR A 24 2.59 -3.80 -13.59
C TYR A 24 2.32 -5.22 -13.09
N ALA A 25 2.71 -5.52 -11.86
CA ALA A 25 2.39 -6.79 -11.24
C ALA A 25 0.89 -6.97 -11.10
N SER A 26 0.42 -8.24 -11.08
CA SER A 26 -0.99 -8.57 -10.95
C SER A 26 -1.73 -8.61 -12.31
N HIS A 27 -3.04 -8.56 -12.30
CA HIS A 27 -3.90 -8.73 -13.47
C HIS A 27 -4.51 -7.40 -13.93
N GLY A 28 -4.81 -7.29 -15.22
CA GLY A 28 -5.45 -6.12 -15.81
C GLY A 28 -4.51 -4.93 -15.97
N ASP A 29 -5.06 -3.74 -15.96
CA ASP A 29 -4.35 -2.48 -16.21
C ASP A 29 -3.82 -1.84 -14.92
N THR A 30 -3.43 -2.65 -13.95
CA THR A 30 -2.90 -2.17 -12.67
C THR A 30 -1.55 -1.49 -12.85
N MET A 31 -1.36 -0.41 -12.11
CA MET A 31 -0.07 0.26 -12.00
C MET A 31 0.18 0.60 -10.53
N HIS A 32 1.15 -0.09 -9.92
CA HIS A 32 1.43 0.07 -8.50
C HIS A 32 2.37 1.23 -8.22
N VAL A 33 2.21 1.83 -7.05
CA VAL A 33 3.16 2.84 -6.54
C VAL A 33 4.45 2.13 -6.12
N LEU A 34 5.57 2.66 -6.58
CA LEU A 34 6.91 2.16 -6.24
C LEU A 34 7.64 3.21 -5.41
N LEU A 35 8.15 2.81 -4.26
CA LEU A 35 9.03 3.61 -3.41
C LEU A 35 10.44 3.04 -3.50
N CYS A 36 11.41 3.88 -3.79
CA CYS A 36 12.80 3.48 -4.00
C CYS A 36 13.69 4.18 -2.96
N PRO A 37 13.89 3.59 -1.78
CA PRO A 37 14.75 4.18 -0.77
C PRO A 37 16.20 4.25 -1.25
N ALA A 38 16.90 5.32 -0.91
CA ALA A 38 18.29 5.54 -1.25
C ALA A 38 19.26 5.00 -0.18
N ASP A 39 18.80 4.88 1.05
CA ASP A 39 19.60 4.44 2.20
C ASP A 39 18.70 3.79 3.28
N PRO A 40 19.26 3.27 4.40
CA PRO A 40 18.46 2.65 5.45
C PRO A 40 17.52 3.62 6.19
N ALA A 41 17.83 4.91 6.27
CA ALA A 41 16.92 5.90 6.86
C ALA A 41 15.68 6.08 5.97
N ASP A 42 15.88 6.20 4.66
CA ASP A 42 14.78 6.20 3.70
C ASP A 42 13.93 4.93 3.80
N CYS A 43 14.55 3.75 4.01
CA CYS A 43 13.80 2.51 4.21
C CYS A 43 12.85 2.60 5.40
N PHE A 44 13.30 3.21 6.50
CA PHE A 44 12.48 3.38 7.68
C PHE A 44 11.29 4.32 7.43
N TYR A 45 11.54 5.50 6.90
CA TYR A 45 10.48 6.49 6.68
C TYR A 45 9.53 6.11 5.54
N MET A 46 10.06 5.52 4.47
CA MET A 46 9.21 5.04 3.37
C MET A 46 8.37 3.81 3.77
N ALA A 47 8.79 3.03 4.77
CA ALA A 47 7.94 1.96 5.29
C ALA A 47 6.66 2.52 5.91
N VAL A 48 6.76 3.57 6.72
CA VAL A 48 5.59 4.27 7.29
C VAL A 48 4.72 4.84 6.17
N GLN A 49 5.34 5.56 5.25
CA GLN A 49 4.64 6.14 4.09
C GLN A 49 3.94 5.09 3.22
N ALA A 50 4.54 3.89 3.08
CA ALA A 50 3.94 2.81 2.30
C ALA A 50 2.62 2.33 2.91
N PHE A 51 2.50 2.26 4.24
CA PHE A 51 1.24 1.90 4.89
C PHE A 51 0.17 2.95 4.67
N ASP A 52 0.48 4.23 4.82
CA ASP A 52 -0.47 5.30 4.59
C ASP A 52 -0.94 5.35 3.13
N LEU A 53 -0.01 5.21 2.19
CA LEU A 53 -0.35 5.16 0.76
C LEU A 53 -1.22 3.95 0.43
N ALA A 54 -0.92 2.77 0.99
CA ALA A 54 -1.69 1.56 0.73
C ALA A 54 -3.13 1.69 1.24
N GLU A 55 -3.31 2.28 2.41
CA GLU A 55 -4.62 2.53 3.01
C GLU A 55 -5.40 3.60 2.21
N ARG A 56 -4.74 4.72 1.90
CA ARG A 56 -5.35 5.85 1.19
C ARG A 56 -5.73 5.51 -0.24
N LEU A 57 -4.84 4.83 -0.98
CA LEU A 57 -5.05 4.48 -2.39
C LEU A 57 -5.73 3.12 -2.57
N GLN A 58 -5.86 2.33 -1.51
CA GLN A 58 -6.43 0.97 -1.53
C GLN A 58 -5.77 0.06 -2.58
N THR A 59 -4.45 0.19 -2.73
CA THR A 59 -3.64 -0.59 -3.67
C THR A 59 -2.32 -1.01 -3.02
N PRO A 60 -1.70 -2.11 -3.46
CA PRO A 60 -0.38 -2.49 -2.97
C PRO A 60 0.67 -1.42 -3.25
N ILE A 61 1.52 -1.16 -2.28
CA ILE A 61 2.69 -0.30 -2.40
C ILE A 61 3.93 -1.18 -2.36
N MET A 62 4.85 -0.98 -3.28
CA MET A 62 6.07 -1.78 -3.35
C MET A 62 7.28 -0.93 -2.98
N VAL A 63 7.95 -1.30 -1.89
CA VAL A 63 9.23 -0.69 -1.50
C VAL A 63 10.35 -1.49 -2.12
N LEU A 64 11.06 -0.87 -3.05
CA LEU A 64 12.12 -1.49 -3.84
C LEU A 64 13.50 -1.16 -3.25
N SER A 65 13.87 -1.87 -2.20
CA SER A 65 15.24 -1.84 -1.67
C SER A 65 16.19 -2.66 -2.55
N ASP A 66 17.48 -2.52 -2.37
CA ASP A 66 18.50 -3.31 -3.08
C ASP A 66 19.49 -3.99 -2.15
N LEU A 67 20.42 -4.75 -2.74
CA LEU A 67 21.41 -5.51 -1.95
C LEU A 67 22.48 -4.62 -1.32
N ASP A 68 22.78 -3.45 -1.89
CA ASP A 68 23.74 -2.53 -1.31
C ASP A 68 23.23 -1.99 0.02
N ILE A 69 21.96 -1.57 0.04
CA ILE A 69 21.29 -1.14 1.28
C ILE A 69 21.20 -2.28 2.29
N GLY A 70 20.87 -3.49 1.82
CA GLY A 70 20.56 -4.63 2.70
C GLY A 70 21.76 -5.41 3.23
N MET A 71 22.94 -5.30 2.63
CA MET A 71 24.10 -6.14 2.97
C MET A 71 25.32 -5.37 3.47
N ASN A 72 25.39 -4.08 3.26
CA ASN A 72 26.49 -3.25 3.73
C ASN A 72 26.20 -2.65 5.10
N ASP A 73 27.26 -2.35 5.84
CA ASP A 73 27.16 -1.56 7.05
C ASP A 73 27.06 -0.08 6.68
N TRP A 74 25.99 0.54 7.10
CA TRP A 74 25.69 1.94 6.84
C TRP A 74 25.79 2.77 8.11
N MET A 75 26.38 3.95 8.02
CA MET A 75 26.22 4.96 9.04
C MET A 75 24.98 5.80 8.73
N VAL A 76 24.02 5.73 9.62
CA VAL A 76 22.79 6.53 9.54
C VAL A 76 22.60 7.34 10.81
N PRO A 77 21.90 8.47 10.76
CA PRO A 77 21.49 9.16 11.98
C PRO A 77 20.58 8.26 12.81
N GLU A 78 20.41 8.58 14.08
CA GLU A 78 19.42 7.90 14.93
C GLU A 78 18.04 8.03 14.29
N LEU A 79 17.36 6.90 14.16
CA LEU A 79 16.03 6.84 13.57
C LEU A 79 15.01 7.24 14.64
N GLU A 80 14.32 8.32 14.40
CA GLU A 80 13.31 8.85 15.33
C GLU A 80 11.92 8.40 14.91
N TRP A 81 11.19 7.79 15.85
CA TRP A 81 9.77 7.50 15.69
C TRP A 81 8.94 8.66 16.22
N ASP A 82 8.00 9.14 15.42
CA ASP A 82 7.04 10.14 15.89
C ASP A 82 5.93 9.47 16.72
N GLU A 83 5.98 9.63 18.03
CA GLU A 83 4.99 9.09 18.96
C GLU A 83 3.59 9.69 18.75
N ASN A 84 3.47 10.80 18.05
CA ASN A 84 2.19 11.42 17.73
C ASN A 84 1.70 11.06 16.33
N TYR A 85 2.38 10.16 15.63
CA TYR A 85 1.99 9.75 14.29
C TYR A 85 0.60 9.12 14.30
N ILE A 86 -0.28 9.66 13.47
CA ILE A 86 -1.62 9.14 13.24
C ILE A 86 -1.67 8.52 11.84
N PRO A 87 -1.91 7.20 11.72
CA PRO A 87 -2.00 6.54 10.42
C PRO A 87 -3.11 7.13 9.53
N ASP A 88 -2.78 7.40 8.27
CA ASP A 88 -3.77 7.78 7.27
C ASP A 88 -4.53 6.53 6.79
N ARG A 89 -5.73 6.35 7.31
CA ARG A 89 -6.58 5.19 6.97
C ARG A 89 -7.38 5.37 5.68
N GLY A 90 -7.23 6.50 5.00
CA GLY A 90 -7.98 6.82 3.79
C GLY A 90 -9.48 6.95 4.02
N LYS A 91 -10.28 6.61 3.00
CA LYS A 91 -11.75 6.74 3.00
C LYS A 91 -12.42 5.60 3.79
N VAL A 92 -12.37 5.66 5.12
CA VAL A 92 -13.00 4.67 6.01
C VAL A 92 -14.22 5.28 6.65
N LEU A 93 -15.40 4.69 6.40
CA LEU A 93 -16.67 5.11 7.01
C LEU A 93 -16.80 4.58 8.44
N ASN A 94 -17.26 5.43 9.33
CA ASN A 94 -17.63 5.07 10.69
C ASN A 94 -19.09 4.56 10.78
N ALA A 95 -19.53 4.17 11.98
CA ALA A 95 -20.87 3.62 12.17
C ALA A 95 -21.99 4.65 11.91
N GLU A 96 -21.76 5.90 12.26
CA GLU A 96 -22.74 6.97 12.12
C GLU A 96 -22.94 7.32 10.63
N GLU A 97 -21.84 7.45 9.89
CA GLU A 97 -21.88 7.69 8.45
C GLU A 97 -22.57 6.54 7.69
N LEU A 98 -22.32 5.29 8.11
CA LEU A 98 -22.99 4.13 7.52
C LEU A 98 -24.48 4.07 7.86
N GLU A 99 -24.89 4.52 9.05
CA GLU A 99 -26.31 4.57 9.43
C GLU A 99 -27.07 5.58 8.58
N GLU A 100 -26.48 6.75 8.29
CA GLU A 100 -27.08 7.80 7.48
C GLU A 100 -27.23 7.42 6.00
N MET A 101 -26.41 6.50 5.50
CA MET A 101 -26.49 6.03 4.12
C MET A 101 -27.69 5.12 3.92
N GLU A 102 -28.42 5.29 2.82
CA GLU A 102 -29.46 4.35 2.42
C GLU A 102 -28.87 2.97 2.10
N ASN A 103 -27.83 2.96 1.25
CA ASN A 103 -27.10 1.77 0.84
C ASN A 103 -25.59 2.04 0.80
N PHE A 104 -24.79 1.06 1.17
CA PHE A 104 -23.34 1.09 1.04
C PHE A 104 -22.88 0.16 -0.09
N TYR A 105 -22.13 0.72 -1.05
CA TYR A 105 -21.57 -0.01 -2.17
C TYR A 105 -20.04 0.09 -2.14
N ARG A 106 -19.38 -1.02 -1.84
CA ARG A 106 -17.93 -1.06 -1.62
C ARG A 106 -17.09 -0.55 -2.80
N TYR A 107 -17.54 -0.70 -4.01
CA TYR A 107 -16.78 -0.38 -5.21
C TYR A 107 -17.33 0.84 -5.97
N LEU A 108 -18.27 1.55 -5.40
CA LEU A 108 -18.81 2.76 -6.00
C LEU A 108 -17.83 3.92 -5.78
N ASP A 109 -17.34 4.48 -6.87
CA ASP A 109 -16.56 5.73 -6.85
C ASP A 109 -17.52 6.92 -6.74
N VAL A 110 -17.69 7.43 -5.54
CA VAL A 110 -18.64 8.52 -5.25
C VAL A 110 -18.06 9.88 -5.63
N ASP A 111 -16.74 10.03 -5.46
CA ASP A 111 -16.04 11.31 -5.61
C ASP A 111 -15.41 11.48 -7.00
N GLY A 112 -15.35 10.43 -7.79
CA GLY A 112 -14.76 10.43 -9.14
C GLY A 112 -13.23 10.43 -9.15
N ASP A 113 -12.60 10.01 -8.04
CA ASP A 113 -11.14 9.93 -7.91
C ASP A 113 -10.59 8.50 -8.07
N GLY A 114 -11.47 7.53 -8.34
CA GLY A 114 -11.13 6.12 -8.49
C GLY A 114 -10.95 5.36 -7.17
N ILE A 115 -11.16 6.01 -6.03
CA ILE A 115 -10.94 5.40 -4.70
C ILE A 115 -12.29 5.31 -3.96
N PRO A 116 -12.90 4.12 -3.88
CA PRO A 116 -14.18 3.97 -3.22
C PRO A 116 -14.06 4.02 -1.70
N TYR A 117 -15.16 4.36 -1.04
CA TYR A 117 -15.26 4.26 0.41
C TYR A 117 -15.25 2.80 0.88
N ARG A 118 -14.70 2.57 2.07
CA ARG A 118 -14.70 1.26 2.73
C ARG A 118 -15.13 1.36 4.18
N SER A 119 -15.52 0.25 4.74
CA SER A 119 -15.76 0.10 6.17
C SER A 119 -14.83 -0.95 6.76
N LEU A 120 -14.67 -0.96 8.07
CA LEU A 120 -13.94 -2.01 8.76
C LEU A 120 -14.92 -3.08 9.27
N PRO A 121 -14.48 -4.36 9.35
CA PRO A 121 -15.32 -5.44 9.85
C PRO A 121 -15.84 -5.15 11.26
N GLY A 122 -17.15 -5.36 11.45
CA GLY A 122 -17.79 -5.19 12.76
C GLY A 122 -18.22 -3.76 13.12
N VAL A 123 -17.91 -2.76 12.30
CA VAL A 123 -18.33 -1.37 12.55
C VAL A 123 -19.84 -1.21 12.42
N HIS A 124 -20.42 -1.71 11.33
CA HIS A 124 -21.85 -1.60 11.09
C HIS A 124 -22.35 -2.71 10.17
N PRO A 125 -23.61 -3.23 10.33
CA PRO A 125 -24.14 -4.28 9.46
C PRO A 125 -24.21 -3.89 7.97
N LYS A 126 -24.50 -2.63 7.64
CA LYS A 126 -24.52 -2.14 6.25
C LYS A 126 -23.14 -2.23 5.58
N GLY A 127 -22.06 -2.14 6.36
CA GLY A 127 -20.69 -2.24 5.88
C GLY A 127 -20.14 -3.66 5.77
N ALA A 128 -20.94 -4.70 5.99
CA ALA A 128 -20.50 -6.10 6.05
C ALA A 128 -20.38 -6.73 4.65
N TYR A 129 -19.40 -6.34 3.86
CA TYR A 129 -19.19 -6.79 2.47
C TYR A 129 -18.16 -7.91 2.30
N PHE A 130 -17.43 -8.28 3.34
CA PHE A 130 -16.28 -9.18 3.24
C PHE A 130 -16.61 -10.65 2.93
N THR A 131 -17.78 -11.07 3.25
CA THR A 131 -18.05 -12.51 3.36
C THR A 131 -18.54 -13.17 2.06
N ARG A 132 -18.94 -12.42 1.04
CA ARG A 132 -19.59 -12.99 -0.14
C ARG A 132 -19.38 -12.24 -1.46
N GLY A 133 -18.37 -11.40 -1.58
CA GLY A 133 -18.28 -10.51 -2.76
C GLY A 133 -19.47 -9.57 -2.90
N SER A 134 -20.15 -9.31 -1.80
CA SER A 134 -21.43 -8.56 -1.73
C SER A 134 -21.27 -7.05 -1.95
N GLY A 135 -20.09 -6.60 -2.33
CA GLY A 135 -19.86 -5.21 -2.72
C GLY A 135 -20.21 -4.90 -4.18
N HIS A 136 -20.59 -5.92 -4.95
CA HIS A 136 -21.04 -5.74 -6.34
C HIS A 136 -22.56 -5.72 -6.42
N THR A 137 -23.08 -4.76 -7.17
CA THR A 137 -24.46 -4.84 -7.68
C THR A 137 -24.45 -5.73 -8.92
N THR A 138 -25.41 -6.61 -9.01
CA THR A 138 -25.68 -7.39 -10.25
C THR A 138 -26.35 -6.52 -11.28
#